data_b60c46a374b3fd886d8dc5f5288888b7
#
_entry.id   b60c46a374b3fd886d8dc5f5288888b7
#
_cell.length_a   1.000
_cell.length_b   1.000
_cell.length_c   1.000
_cell.angle_alpha   90.00
_cell.angle_beta   90.00
_cell.angle_gamma   90.00
#
_symmetry.space_group_name_H-M   'P 1'
#
loop_
_entity.id
_entity.type
_entity.pdbx_description
1 polymer ?
#
loop_
_entity_poly.entity_id
_entity_poly.type
_entity_poly.pdbx_seq_one_letter_code
_entity_poly.pdbx_strand_id
1 'polypeptide(L)'
;EINVGLVSGENAFFLLNRNTVDEYQLANSTRMVIGRTEQLKGVILSERDFKTLIENGKKVYMFMPKNLPFSELSKEEQEYINYGEEQGYNKGYKCRIRKNWYCVPQSWEPDAFILRQVNRYPRIILNHVNAVSTDTIHKVRFLDGVNPEFVAAAFLNSFTLALAEITGRSYGGGVLTFEPGEI
;
A
#
# COMPACT_ATOMS: atom_id res chain seq x y z
N GLU A 1 -1.36 16.56 2.31
CA GLU A 1 -2.24 15.68 3.08
C GLU A 1 -1.56 14.33 3.26
N ILE A 2 -1.52 13.83 4.50
CA ILE A 2 -0.94 12.51 4.83
C ILE A 2 -2.02 11.66 5.48
N ASN A 3 -2.17 10.41 5.02
CA ASN A 3 -3.14 9.46 5.55
C ASN A 3 -2.58 8.04 5.60
N VAL A 4 -3.19 7.20 6.42
CA VAL A 4 -2.89 5.75 6.45
C VAL A 4 -3.26 5.11 5.11
N GLY A 5 -2.47 4.15 4.65
CA GLY A 5 -2.78 3.35 3.47
C GLY A 5 -3.98 2.43 3.67
N LEU A 6 -4.28 1.63 2.68
CA LEU A 6 -5.46 0.74 2.65
C LEU A 6 -5.35 -0.38 3.70
N VAL A 7 -6.41 -0.56 4.45
CA VAL A 7 -6.57 -1.70 5.36
C VAL A 7 -7.30 -2.83 4.63
N SER A 8 -6.58 -3.84 4.18
CA SER A 8 -7.18 -4.98 3.47
C SER A 8 -8.04 -5.86 4.39
N GLY A 9 -7.59 -6.06 5.61
CA GLY A 9 -8.20 -6.95 6.59
C GLY A 9 -7.72 -8.40 6.50
N GLU A 10 -7.21 -8.83 5.33
CA GLU A 10 -6.59 -10.14 5.11
C GLU A 10 -5.56 -10.04 3.97
N ASN A 11 -4.33 -9.73 4.33
CA ASN A 11 -3.26 -9.54 3.35
C ASN A 11 -2.92 -10.84 2.57
N ALA A 12 -3.18 -12.02 3.15
CA ALA A 12 -2.92 -13.29 2.46
C ALA A 12 -3.79 -13.44 1.22
N PHE A 13 -5.04 -12.98 1.29
CA PHE A 13 -6.00 -12.99 0.18
C PHE A 13 -5.84 -11.79 -0.75
N PHE A 14 -5.77 -10.57 -0.20
CA PHE A 14 -5.83 -9.35 -1.01
C PHE A 14 -4.52 -9.00 -1.72
N LEU A 15 -3.35 -9.41 -1.18
CA LEU A 15 -2.06 -9.11 -1.81
C LEU A 15 -1.58 -10.27 -2.67
N LEU A 16 -1.43 -10.01 -3.96
CA LEU A 16 -1.11 -11.00 -4.98
C LEU A 16 0.28 -10.75 -5.59
N ASN A 17 0.94 -11.81 -5.97
CA ASN A 17 2.05 -11.75 -6.91
C ASN A 17 1.54 -11.89 -8.36
N ARG A 18 2.43 -11.71 -9.32
CA ARG A 18 2.09 -11.79 -10.74
C ARG A 18 1.53 -13.17 -11.13
N ASN A 19 2.10 -14.24 -10.60
CA ASN A 19 1.66 -15.60 -10.94
C ASN A 19 0.19 -15.83 -10.56
N THR A 20 -0.23 -15.42 -9.37
CA THR A 20 -1.63 -15.53 -8.92
C THR A 20 -2.56 -14.67 -9.77
N VAL A 21 -2.13 -13.45 -10.15
CA VAL A 21 -2.92 -12.59 -11.05
C VAL A 21 -3.15 -13.25 -12.41
N ASP A 22 -2.11 -13.89 -12.96
CA ASP A 22 -2.19 -14.57 -14.26
C ASP A 22 -2.97 -15.88 -14.15
N GLU A 23 -2.79 -16.68 -13.09
CA GLU A 23 -3.49 -17.94 -12.84
C GLU A 23 -5.01 -17.74 -12.80
N TYR A 24 -5.48 -16.74 -12.04
CA TYR A 24 -6.92 -16.43 -11.93
C TYR A 24 -7.39 -15.35 -12.91
N GLN A 25 -6.56 -14.89 -13.84
CA GLN A 25 -6.88 -13.88 -14.85
C GLN A 25 -7.43 -12.56 -14.26
N LEU A 26 -6.89 -12.10 -13.13
CA LEU A 26 -7.38 -10.97 -12.33
C LEU A 26 -6.80 -9.61 -12.74
N ALA A 27 -6.17 -9.48 -13.90
CA ALA A 27 -5.48 -8.25 -14.30
C ALA A 27 -6.40 -7.00 -14.24
N ASN A 28 -7.68 -7.14 -14.63
CA ASN A 28 -8.66 -6.04 -14.64
C ASN A 28 -9.25 -5.74 -13.24
N SER A 29 -9.00 -6.60 -12.27
CA SER A 29 -9.54 -6.51 -10.90
C SER A 29 -8.44 -6.31 -9.86
N THR A 30 -7.26 -5.88 -10.31
CA THR A 30 -6.12 -5.61 -9.44
C THR A 30 -5.57 -4.20 -9.64
N ARG A 31 -4.94 -3.68 -8.59
CA ARG A 31 -4.16 -2.43 -8.63
C ARG A 31 -2.76 -2.68 -8.11
N MET A 32 -1.79 -1.94 -8.65
CA MET A 32 -0.43 -1.94 -8.12
C MET A 32 -0.44 -1.47 -6.67
N VAL A 33 0.29 -2.18 -5.80
CA VAL A 33 0.33 -1.89 -4.36
C VAL A 33 1.74 -2.05 -3.80
N ILE A 34 2.06 -1.19 -2.84
CA ILE A 34 3.21 -1.36 -1.96
C ILE A 34 2.70 -1.78 -0.59
N GLY A 35 3.06 -2.98 -0.18
CA GLY A 35 2.60 -3.60 1.06
C GLY A 35 3.64 -3.64 2.18
N ARG A 36 4.92 -3.37 1.87
CA ARG A 36 6.02 -3.46 2.83
C ARG A 36 7.08 -2.40 2.61
N THR A 37 7.63 -1.88 3.70
CA THR A 37 8.70 -0.87 3.71
C THR A 37 9.93 -1.28 2.89
N GLU A 38 10.29 -2.56 2.90
CA GLU A 38 11.44 -3.11 2.17
C GLU A 38 11.32 -3.03 0.64
N GLN A 39 10.10 -2.80 0.11
CA GLN A 39 9.84 -2.60 -1.31
C GLN A 39 10.22 -1.19 -1.77
N LEU A 40 10.39 -0.26 -0.85
CA LEU A 40 10.71 1.15 -1.10
C LEU A 40 12.17 1.43 -0.70
N LYS A 41 13.09 1.37 -1.66
CA LYS A 41 14.53 1.50 -1.38
C LYS A 41 15.05 2.93 -1.49
N GLY A 42 14.56 3.70 -2.45
CA GLY A 42 15.01 5.06 -2.76
C GLY A 42 14.05 6.15 -2.30
N VAL A 43 14.12 7.29 -2.95
CA VAL A 43 13.22 8.45 -2.83
C VAL A 43 12.23 8.55 -3.99
N ILE A 44 12.32 7.63 -4.94
CA ILE A 44 11.39 7.48 -6.07
C ILE A 44 11.08 5.99 -6.20
N LEU A 45 9.82 5.66 -6.37
CA LEU A 45 9.35 4.36 -6.84
C LEU A 45 9.13 4.46 -8.35
N SER A 46 10.09 3.98 -9.12
CA SER A 46 10.06 3.99 -10.58
C SER A 46 9.43 2.71 -11.16
N GLU A 47 9.06 2.75 -12.44
CA GLU A 47 8.62 1.55 -13.18
C GLU A 47 9.66 0.43 -13.15
N ARG A 48 10.96 0.78 -13.22
CA ARG A 48 12.06 -0.18 -13.14
C ARG A 48 12.09 -0.87 -11.76
N ASP A 49 11.91 -0.11 -10.68
CA ASP A 49 11.87 -0.68 -9.33
C ASP A 49 10.69 -1.62 -9.19
N PHE A 50 9.52 -1.20 -9.68
CA PHE A 50 8.30 -2.00 -9.62
C PHE A 50 8.44 -3.29 -10.45
N LYS A 51 9.01 -3.22 -11.66
CA LYS A 51 9.32 -4.39 -12.47
C LYS A 51 10.25 -5.37 -11.75
N THR A 52 11.28 -4.86 -11.09
CA THR A 52 12.20 -5.69 -10.27
C THR A 52 11.45 -6.40 -9.12
N LEU A 53 10.46 -5.74 -8.48
CA LEU A 53 9.64 -6.38 -7.47
C LEU A 53 8.79 -7.53 -8.05
N ILE A 54 8.23 -7.34 -9.23
CA ILE A 54 7.48 -8.39 -9.94
C ILE A 54 8.38 -9.59 -10.26
N GLU A 55 9.55 -9.34 -10.86
CA GLU A 55 10.53 -10.37 -11.23
C GLU A 55 11.01 -11.18 -10.01
N ASN A 56 11.09 -10.55 -8.85
CA ASN A 56 11.41 -11.21 -7.59
C ASN A 56 10.20 -11.87 -6.90
N GLY A 57 9.06 -12.03 -7.58
CA GLY A 57 7.87 -12.70 -7.08
C GLY A 57 7.19 -12.01 -5.90
N LYS A 58 7.44 -10.70 -5.70
CA LYS A 58 6.82 -9.96 -4.59
C LYS A 58 5.32 -9.76 -4.83
N LYS A 59 4.56 -9.74 -3.74
CA LYS A 59 3.14 -9.41 -3.75
C LYS A 59 2.99 -7.89 -3.92
N VAL A 60 2.75 -7.45 -5.14
CA VAL A 60 2.66 -6.04 -5.55
C VAL A 60 1.37 -5.70 -6.29
N TYR A 61 0.41 -6.60 -6.27
CA TYR A 61 -0.93 -6.38 -6.77
C TYR A 61 -1.93 -6.54 -5.62
N MET A 62 -2.92 -5.67 -5.56
CA MET A 62 -4.02 -5.76 -4.61
C MET A 62 -5.28 -6.14 -5.38
N PHE A 63 -5.94 -7.22 -4.99
CA PHE A 63 -7.24 -7.57 -5.51
C PHE A 63 -8.27 -6.54 -5.06
N MET A 64 -8.84 -5.84 -6.02
CA MET A 64 -9.80 -4.74 -5.82
C MET A 64 -10.92 -4.82 -6.87
N PRO A 65 -11.79 -5.84 -6.81
CA PRO A 65 -12.93 -5.93 -7.69
C PRO A 65 -13.87 -4.75 -7.48
N LYS A 66 -14.75 -4.50 -8.44
CA LYS A 66 -15.81 -3.52 -8.27
C LYS A 66 -16.71 -3.90 -7.08
N ASN A 67 -17.24 -2.90 -6.37
CA ASN A 67 -18.15 -3.14 -5.25
C ASN A 67 -19.55 -3.49 -5.75
N LEU A 68 -19.68 -4.66 -6.36
CA LEU A 68 -20.89 -5.23 -6.91
C LEU A 68 -21.30 -6.47 -6.12
N PRO A 69 -22.57 -6.90 -6.16
CA PRO A 69 -22.99 -8.21 -5.69
C PRO A 69 -22.19 -9.32 -6.38
N PHE A 70 -21.93 -10.41 -5.67
CA PHE A 70 -21.14 -11.55 -6.18
C PHE A 70 -21.61 -12.03 -7.56
N SER A 71 -22.93 -12.11 -7.79
CA SER A 71 -23.51 -12.58 -9.05
C SER A 71 -23.26 -11.65 -10.25
N GLU A 72 -22.84 -10.42 -10.02
CA GLU A 72 -22.55 -9.41 -11.07
C GLU A 72 -21.05 -9.29 -11.38
N LEU A 73 -20.20 -10.00 -10.63
CA LEU A 73 -18.77 -10.06 -10.85
C LEU A 73 -18.43 -10.98 -12.03
N SER A 74 -17.23 -10.84 -12.59
CA SER A 74 -16.75 -11.74 -13.63
C SER A 74 -16.55 -13.16 -13.05
N LYS A 75 -16.50 -14.16 -13.94
CA LYS A 75 -16.30 -15.56 -13.52
C LYS A 75 -14.97 -15.75 -12.81
N GLU A 76 -13.95 -15.08 -13.28
CA GLU A 76 -12.60 -15.11 -12.74
C GLU A 76 -12.56 -14.52 -11.31
N GLU A 77 -13.27 -13.39 -11.10
CA GLU A 77 -13.42 -12.80 -9.77
C GLU A 77 -14.19 -13.71 -8.84
N GLN A 78 -15.29 -14.31 -9.30
CA GLN A 78 -16.09 -15.26 -8.53
C GLN A 78 -15.28 -16.49 -8.13
N GLU A 79 -14.49 -17.05 -9.04
CA GLU A 79 -13.62 -18.20 -8.78
C GLU A 79 -12.60 -17.89 -7.69
N TYR A 80 -11.93 -16.73 -7.80
CA TYR A 80 -10.96 -16.31 -6.79
C TYR A 80 -11.59 -16.00 -5.42
N ILE A 81 -12.80 -15.44 -5.40
CA ILE A 81 -13.56 -15.19 -4.16
C ILE A 81 -13.98 -16.51 -3.51
N ASN A 82 -14.47 -17.49 -4.29
CA ASN A 82 -14.80 -18.82 -3.79
C ASN A 82 -13.58 -19.50 -3.17
N TYR A 83 -12.44 -19.47 -3.84
CA TYR A 83 -11.19 -19.92 -3.25
C TYR A 83 -10.93 -19.23 -1.89
N GLY A 84 -11.13 -17.93 -1.81
CA GLY A 84 -10.95 -17.16 -0.57
C GLY A 84 -11.90 -17.63 0.55
N GLU A 85 -13.13 -17.99 0.22
CA GLU A 85 -14.11 -18.50 1.18
C GLU A 85 -13.76 -19.93 1.66
N GLU A 86 -13.32 -20.80 0.76
CA GLU A 86 -12.84 -22.13 1.09
C GLU A 86 -11.64 -22.08 2.05
N GLN A 87 -10.72 -21.14 1.83
CA GLN A 87 -9.58 -20.92 2.73
C GLN A 87 -9.96 -20.18 4.03
N GLY A 88 -11.20 -19.70 4.14
CA GLY A 88 -11.71 -19.01 5.33
C GLY A 88 -11.23 -17.56 5.50
N TYR A 89 -10.70 -16.92 4.46
CA TYR A 89 -10.22 -15.52 4.50
C TYR A 89 -11.34 -14.51 4.78
N ASN A 90 -12.59 -14.85 4.45
CA ASN A 90 -13.78 -14.05 4.74
C ASN A 90 -14.11 -13.95 6.24
N LYS A 91 -13.54 -14.83 7.09
CA LYS A 91 -13.86 -14.94 8.53
C LYS A 91 -13.16 -13.86 9.38
N GLY A 92 -12.15 -13.17 8.84
CA GLY A 92 -11.44 -12.09 9.54
C GLY A 92 -12.39 -10.94 9.92
N TYR A 93 -12.14 -10.29 11.08
CA TYR A 93 -13.01 -9.23 11.60
C TYR A 93 -13.31 -8.15 10.56
N LYS A 94 -12.27 -7.60 9.90
CA LYS A 94 -12.41 -6.54 8.89
C LYS A 94 -13.17 -7.00 7.65
N CYS A 95 -13.09 -8.26 7.27
CA CYS A 95 -13.86 -8.81 6.16
C CYS A 95 -15.34 -8.96 6.54
N ARG A 96 -15.64 -9.53 7.73
CA ARG A 96 -17.03 -9.77 8.19
C ARG A 96 -17.88 -8.51 8.34
N ILE A 97 -17.28 -7.37 8.67
CA ILE A 97 -18.02 -6.11 8.85
C ILE A 97 -18.33 -5.38 7.54
N ARG A 98 -17.79 -5.85 6.41
CA ARG A 98 -18.03 -5.27 5.08
C ARG A 98 -19.31 -5.87 4.48
N LYS A 99 -20.05 -5.06 3.72
CA LYS A 99 -21.21 -5.54 2.96
C LYS A 99 -20.82 -6.66 2.00
N ASN A 100 -19.75 -6.44 1.24
CA ASN A 100 -19.09 -7.43 0.39
C ASN A 100 -17.69 -7.65 0.95
N TRP A 101 -17.44 -8.80 1.57
CA TRP A 101 -16.20 -9.06 2.30
C TRP A 101 -14.94 -8.91 1.44
N TYR A 102 -15.07 -9.23 0.16
CA TYR A 102 -14.01 -9.17 -0.85
C TYR A 102 -13.71 -7.75 -1.35
N CYS A 103 -14.46 -6.74 -0.93
CA CYS A 103 -14.21 -5.36 -1.35
C CYS A 103 -13.38 -4.60 -0.32
N VAL A 104 -12.22 -4.11 -0.74
CA VAL A 104 -11.44 -3.14 0.05
C VAL A 104 -12.01 -1.75 -0.16
N PRO A 105 -12.17 -0.92 0.88
CA PRO A 105 -12.60 0.46 0.72
C PRO A 105 -11.73 1.21 -0.29
N GLN A 106 -12.36 1.92 -1.22
CA GLN A 106 -11.61 2.72 -2.20
C GLN A 106 -10.86 3.86 -1.51
N SER A 107 -9.72 4.19 -2.09
CA SER A 107 -8.86 5.27 -1.61
C SER A 107 -8.32 6.05 -2.81
N TRP A 108 -7.93 7.31 -2.57
CA TRP A 108 -7.26 8.13 -3.55
C TRP A 108 -5.83 7.62 -3.84
N GLU A 109 -5.36 7.86 -5.05
CA GLU A 109 -4.00 7.52 -5.50
C GLU A 109 -3.00 8.48 -4.87
N PRO A 110 -1.96 7.96 -4.19
CA PRO A 110 -0.96 8.81 -3.57
C PRO A 110 0.04 9.35 -4.61
N ASP A 111 0.43 10.60 -4.45
CA ASP A 111 1.54 11.21 -5.20
C ASP A 111 2.89 10.70 -4.66
N ALA A 112 2.93 10.36 -3.38
CA ALA A 112 4.12 9.86 -2.70
C ALA A 112 3.75 9.01 -1.47
N PHE A 113 4.78 8.41 -0.88
CA PHE A 113 4.70 7.60 0.33
C PHE A 113 5.60 8.15 1.43
N ILE A 114 5.21 7.93 2.70
CA ILE A 114 6.08 8.03 3.87
C ILE A 114 6.01 6.73 4.64
N LEU A 115 7.15 6.24 5.10
CA LEU A 115 7.24 5.02 5.88
C LEU A 115 6.64 5.24 7.27
N ARG A 116 5.68 4.42 7.65
CA ARG A 116 5.14 4.42 9.02
C ARG A 116 6.19 4.02 10.06
N GLN A 117 7.00 3.04 9.69
CA GLN A 117 8.12 2.57 10.52
C GLN A 117 9.45 2.87 9.85
N VAL A 118 10.34 3.54 10.58
CA VAL A 118 11.61 4.05 10.09
C VAL A 118 12.75 3.49 10.95
N ASN A 119 13.71 2.85 10.30
CA ASN A 119 14.90 2.31 10.96
C ASN A 119 16.13 3.22 10.79
N ARG A 120 16.26 3.91 9.66
CA ARG A 120 17.42 4.78 9.38
C ARG A 120 17.07 6.24 9.44
N TYR A 121 16.24 6.69 8.50
CA TYR A 121 15.79 8.07 8.40
C TYR A 121 14.44 8.15 7.68
N PRO A 122 13.56 9.08 8.08
CA PRO A 122 12.31 9.32 7.38
C PRO A 122 12.58 9.94 6.01
N ARG A 123 11.75 9.62 5.03
CA ARG A 123 11.82 10.19 3.69
C ARG A 123 10.48 10.16 2.98
N ILE A 124 10.27 11.12 2.11
CA ILE A 124 9.17 11.11 1.14
C ILE A 124 9.65 10.33 -0.08
N ILE A 125 8.82 9.42 -0.59
CA ILE A 125 9.12 8.55 -1.73
C ILE A 125 8.10 8.82 -2.81
N LEU A 126 8.52 9.45 -3.91
CA LEU A 126 7.65 9.81 -5.03
C LEU A 126 7.11 8.55 -5.72
N ASN A 127 5.84 8.56 -6.09
CA ASN A 127 5.12 7.43 -6.67
C ASN A 127 4.95 7.60 -8.19
N HIS A 128 5.89 7.14 -8.97
CA HIS A 128 5.84 7.24 -10.44
C HIS A 128 5.15 6.05 -11.13
N VAL A 129 4.52 5.17 -10.36
CA VAL A 129 3.83 3.97 -10.90
C VAL A 129 2.34 3.93 -10.53
N ASN A 130 1.80 4.96 -9.91
CA ASN A 130 0.41 5.04 -9.47
C ASN A 130 -0.01 3.87 -8.55
N ALA A 131 0.94 3.35 -7.74
CA ALA A 131 0.64 2.31 -6.78
C ALA A 131 -0.12 2.86 -5.58
N VAL A 132 -1.01 2.06 -5.00
CA VAL A 132 -1.58 2.31 -3.68
C VAL A 132 -0.69 1.72 -2.59
N SER A 133 -0.96 2.01 -1.31
CA SER A 133 -0.22 1.41 -0.19
C SER A 133 -1.15 0.73 0.80
N THR A 134 -0.61 -0.26 1.51
CA THR A 134 -1.27 -0.82 2.69
C THR A 134 -1.05 0.08 3.91
N ASP A 135 -1.73 -0.21 5.02
CA ASP A 135 -1.69 0.52 6.29
C ASP A 135 -0.30 0.58 6.96
N THR A 136 0.66 -0.18 6.48
CA THR A 136 2.06 -0.12 6.92
C THR A 136 2.84 1.05 6.32
N ILE A 137 2.27 1.75 5.33
CA ILE A 137 2.89 2.84 4.59
C ILE A 137 1.86 3.96 4.45
N HIS A 138 2.22 5.16 4.90
CA HIS A 138 1.37 6.33 4.74
C HIS A 138 1.39 6.83 3.31
N LYS A 139 0.25 7.27 2.84
CA LYS A 139 0.05 7.89 1.54
C LYS A 139 0.08 9.41 1.66
N VAL A 140 0.70 10.06 0.70
CA VAL A 140 0.87 11.52 0.63
C VAL A 140 0.21 12.04 -0.62
N ARG A 141 -0.52 13.15 -0.49
CA ARG A 141 -0.99 13.99 -1.59
C ARG A 141 -0.42 15.38 -1.40
N PHE A 142 0.20 15.91 -2.44
CA PHE A 142 0.68 17.29 -2.44
C PHE A 142 -0.47 18.27 -2.67
N LEU A 143 -0.30 19.50 -2.26
CA LEU A 143 -1.22 20.58 -2.56
C LEU A 143 -0.96 21.10 -3.98
N ASP A 144 -2.00 21.66 -4.61
CA ASP A 144 -1.88 22.24 -5.94
C ASP A 144 -0.79 23.31 -5.99
N GLY A 145 0.01 23.30 -7.05
CA GLY A 145 1.12 24.25 -7.24
C GLY A 145 2.40 23.93 -6.47
N VAL A 146 2.43 22.88 -5.67
CA VAL A 146 3.64 22.42 -4.97
C VAL A 146 4.45 21.50 -5.88
N ASN A 147 5.75 21.71 -5.97
CA ASN A 147 6.67 20.82 -6.69
C ASN A 147 7.02 19.61 -5.81
N PRO A 148 6.62 18.38 -6.18
CA PRO A 148 6.84 17.19 -5.36
C PRO A 148 8.31 16.84 -5.12
N GLU A 149 9.16 17.00 -6.15
CA GLU A 149 10.58 16.70 -6.09
C GLU A 149 11.29 17.65 -5.12
N PHE A 150 10.92 18.94 -5.16
CA PHE A 150 11.46 19.93 -4.23
C PHE A 150 11.10 19.61 -2.79
N VAL A 151 9.83 19.24 -2.52
CA VAL A 151 9.40 18.86 -1.17
C VAL A 151 10.10 17.60 -0.69
N ALA A 152 10.23 16.57 -1.54
CA ALA A 152 10.92 15.34 -1.21
C ALA A 152 12.41 15.57 -0.90
N ALA A 153 13.06 16.45 -1.67
CA ALA A 153 14.45 16.83 -1.43
C ALA A 153 14.62 17.71 -0.16
N ALA A 154 13.74 18.69 0.02
CA ALA A 154 13.74 19.57 1.18
C ALA A 154 13.44 18.82 2.49
N PHE A 155 12.67 17.73 2.45
CA PHE A 155 12.40 16.90 3.61
C PHE A 155 13.67 16.22 4.16
N LEU A 156 14.67 15.96 3.33
CA LEU A 156 15.93 15.31 3.70
C LEU A 156 16.96 16.31 4.21
N ASN A 157 16.69 16.94 5.33
CA ASN A 157 17.60 17.89 5.98
C ASN A 157 17.79 17.54 7.46
N SER A 158 18.85 18.08 8.09
CA SER A 158 19.20 17.78 9.48
C SER A 158 18.12 18.21 10.49
N PHE A 159 17.37 19.27 10.20
CA PHE A 159 16.29 19.72 11.07
C PHE A 159 15.11 18.73 11.08
N THR A 160 14.68 18.26 9.91
CA THR A 160 13.64 17.21 9.80
C THR A 160 14.07 15.95 10.49
N LEU A 161 15.33 15.52 10.32
CA LEU A 161 15.85 14.32 10.98
C LEU A 161 15.88 14.48 12.51
N ALA A 162 16.28 15.63 13.03
CA ALA A 162 16.27 15.90 14.47
C ALA A 162 14.84 15.92 15.02
N LEU A 163 13.89 16.54 14.32
CA LEU A 163 12.48 16.53 14.72
C LEU A 163 11.91 15.11 14.72
N ALA A 164 12.26 14.29 13.74
CA ALA A 164 11.81 12.90 13.68
C ALA A 164 12.25 12.08 14.90
N GLU A 165 13.47 12.29 15.38
CA GLU A 165 13.96 11.65 16.63
C GLU A 165 13.18 12.10 17.87
N ILE A 166 12.70 13.34 17.90
CA ILE A 166 11.94 13.90 19.03
C ILE A 166 10.47 13.45 19.00
N THR A 167 9.85 13.43 17.80
CA THR A 167 8.41 13.18 17.63
C THR A 167 8.09 11.70 17.41
N GLY A 168 9.03 10.93 16.84
CA GLY A 168 8.83 9.52 16.55
C GLY A 168 8.67 8.67 17.81
N ARG A 169 7.70 7.76 17.80
CA ARG A 169 7.45 6.85 18.91
C ARG A 169 8.40 5.67 18.83
N SER A 170 9.25 5.50 19.85
CA SER A 170 10.13 4.34 19.97
C SER A 170 9.44 3.18 20.68
N TYR A 171 9.36 2.04 20.00
CA TYR A 171 8.88 0.79 20.59
C TYR A 171 10.03 -0.21 20.89
N GLY A 172 11.26 0.26 20.87
CA GLY A 172 12.47 -0.55 21.02
C GLY A 172 13.09 -0.98 19.69
N GLY A 173 14.30 -1.55 19.75
CA GLY A 173 15.01 -2.04 18.55
C GLY A 173 15.49 -0.97 17.57
N GLY A 174 15.50 0.33 17.94
CA GLY A 174 15.97 1.42 17.10
C GLY A 174 15.01 1.79 15.96
N VAL A 175 13.74 1.39 16.03
CA VAL A 175 12.71 1.73 15.05
C VAL A 175 11.82 2.85 15.60
N LEU A 176 11.69 3.92 14.83
CA LEU A 176 10.71 4.98 15.09
C LEU A 176 9.43 4.71 14.31
N THR A 177 8.29 4.94 14.95
CA THR A 177 6.96 4.83 14.33
C THR A 177 6.29 6.19 14.34
N PHE A 178 5.68 6.54 13.21
CA PHE A 178 4.97 7.80 13.01
C PHE A 178 3.51 7.54 12.64
N GLU A 179 2.61 8.30 13.23
CA GLU A 179 1.23 8.41 12.74
C GLU A 179 1.10 9.65 11.83
N PRO A 180 0.09 9.73 10.94
CA PRO A 180 -0.01 10.82 9.96
C PRO A 180 0.02 12.24 10.56
N GLY A 181 -0.45 12.41 11.79
CA GLY A 181 -0.44 13.71 12.49
C GLY A 181 0.89 14.08 13.18
N GLU A 182 1.91 13.21 13.07
CA GLU A 182 3.22 13.39 13.70
C GLU A 182 4.33 13.72 12.67
N ILE A 183 3.95 13.82 11.38
CA ILE A 183 4.87 14.00 10.25
C ILE A 183 4.72 15.42 9.67
#